data_f8a88bea9b9bbdeb5f82ccad3fc3ca7b
#
_entry.id   f8a88bea9b9bbdeb5f82ccad3fc3ca7b
#
_cell.length_a   1.000
_cell.length_b   1.000
_cell.length_c   1.000
_cell.angle_alpha   90.00
_cell.angle_beta   90.00
_cell.angle_gamma   90.00
#
_symmetry.space_group_name_H-M   'P 1'
#
loop_
_entity.id
_entity.type
_entity.pdbx_description
1 polymer ?
#
loop_
_entity_poly.entity_id
_entity_poly.type
_entity_poly.pdbx_seq_one_letter_code
_entity_poly.pdbx_strand_id
1 'polypeptide(L)'
;MDLQELIEMINDARERLLKNGIFSDDKIIIDGFSASSKFANRFTLLHPEVVKLAIGGGISGCLTLPIREINGEKLFYPVGIGDLPEITDEKIKEFLDVKQFYYMGMNDTNDPFAIDEVRKGPIYSDIISESEATQLYKFLGADMLGSRWTKTQEFYRKLGCNVEFGSYEGEGHRPHAASSKVISLLEQNLPYKKDKVI
;
A
#
# COMPACT_ATOMS: atom_id res chain seq x y z
N MET A 1 4.14 -14.94 -6.62
CA MET A 1 5.06 -14.94 -5.45
C MET A 1 4.18 -15.07 -4.25
N ASP A 2 4.37 -16.11 -3.47
CA ASP A 2 3.76 -16.28 -2.17
C ASP A 2 4.36 -15.23 -1.22
N LEU A 3 3.53 -14.60 -0.38
CA LEU A 3 3.99 -13.61 0.60
C LEU A 3 4.91 -14.23 1.65
N GLN A 4 4.69 -15.52 1.97
CA GLN A 4 5.55 -16.28 2.86
C GLN A 4 6.95 -16.50 2.24
N GLU A 5 7.01 -16.79 0.95
CA GLU A 5 8.28 -16.90 0.21
C GLU A 5 9.10 -15.60 0.29
N LEU A 6 8.44 -14.44 0.18
CA LEU A 6 9.14 -13.15 0.33
C LEU A 6 9.72 -12.97 1.74
N ILE A 7 9.01 -13.38 2.79
CA ILE A 7 9.54 -13.33 4.17
C ILE A 7 10.78 -14.23 4.29
N GLU A 8 10.75 -15.42 3.73
CA GLU A 8 11.89 -16.35 3.73
C GLU A 8 13.09 -15.78 2.98
N MET A 9 12.85 -15.14 1.81
CA MET A 9 13.90 -14.44 1.06
C MET A 9 14.53 -13.27 1.85
N ILE A 10 13.71 -12.49 2.56
CA ILE A 10 14.19 -11.40 3.42
C ILE A 10 15.08 -11.95 4.53
N ASN A 11 14.67 -13.03 5.18
CA ASN A 11 15.44 -13.67 6.24
C ASN A 11 16.75 -14.27 5.72
N ASP A 12 16.74 -14.98 4.59
CA ASP A 12 17.96 -15.49 3.94
C ASP A 12 18.93 -14.36 3.57
N ALA A 13 18.41 -13.27 3.02
CA ALA A 13 19.23 -12.09 2.69
C ALA A 13 19.90 -11.50 3.95
N ARG A 14 19.17 -11.37 5.05
CA ARG A 14 19.69 -10.89 6.34
C ARG A 14 20.78 -11.79 6.89
N GLU A 15 20.56 -13.11 6.86
CA GLU A 15 21.58 -14.07 7.29
C GLU A 15 22.88 -13.98 6.48
N ARG A 16 22.76 -13.83 5.15
CA ARG A 16 23.92 -13.66 4.25
C ARG A 16 24.67 -12.36 4.55
N LEU A 17 23.94 -11.26 4.77
CA LEU A 17 24.54 -9.99 5.16
C LEU A 17 25.30 -10.12 6.49
N LEU A 18 24.67 -10.72 7.49
CA LEU A 18 25.27 -10.92 8.82
C LEU A 18 26.54 -11.79 8.76
N LYS A 19 26.53 -12.88 7.95
CA LYS A 19 27.75 -13.72 7.72
C LYS A 19 28.90 -12.94 7.12
N ASN A 20 28.63 -11.82 6.43
CA ASN A 20 29.63 -10.92 5.86
C ASN A 20 29.92 -9.68 6.76
N GLY A 21 29.45 -9.70 8.00
CA GLY A 21 29.67 -8.60 8.96
C GLY A 21 28.82 -7.35 8.71
N ILE A 22 27.78 -7.47 7.87
CA ILE A 22 26.86 -6.38 7.54
C ILE A 22 25.60 -6.55 8.38
N PHE A 23 25.33 -5.59 9.24
CA PHE A 23 24.11 -5.57 10.06
C PHE A 23 23.00 -4.85 9.31
N SER A 24 21.86 -5.51 9.13
CA SER A 24 20.63 -4.93 8.59
C SER A 24 19.65 -4.56 9.71
N ASP A 25 18.73 -3.67 9.40
CA ASP A 25 17.59 -3.37 10.29
C ASP A 25 16.66 -4.60 10.38
N ASP A 26 15.97 -4.76 11.51
CA ASP A 26 14.98 -5.83 11.72
C ASP A 26 13.69 -5.62 10.92
N LYS A 27 13.46 -4.41 10.45
CA LYS A 27 12.33 -4.07 9.60
C LYS A 27 12.79 -3.53 8.24
N ILE A 28 12.00 -3.81 7.21
CA ILE A 28 12.25 -3.36 5.84
C ILE A 28 11.53 -2.04 5.52
N ILE A 29 12.03 -1.37 4.50
CA ILE A 29 11.27 -0.35 3.76
C ILE A 29 10.75 -1.02 2.50
N ILE A 30 9.45 -0.90 2.24
CA ILE A 30 8.82 -1.39 1.03
C ILE A 30 8.32 -0.21 0.20
N ASP A 31 8.71 -0.15 -1.07
CA ASP A 31 8.31 0.90 -2.01
C ASP A 31 7.78 0.28 -3.29
N GLY A 32 6.67 0.79 -3.77
CA GLY A 32 6.05 0.31 -4.99
C GLY A 32 5.30 1.38 -5.76
N PHE A 33 5.16 1.16 -7.06
CA PHE A 33 4.37 2.02 -7.92
C PHE A 33 3.37 1.20 -8.74
N SER A 34 2.15 1.71 -8.95
CA SER A 34 1.07 1.03 -9.69
C SER A 34 0.70 -0.31 -9.02
N ALA A 35 0.74 -1.43 -9.71
CA ALA A 35 0.43 -2.75 -9.16
C ALA A 35 1.33 -3.11 -7.96
N SER A 36 2.62 -2.74 -7.99
CA SER A 36 3.52 -3.00 -6.86
C SER A 36 3.21 -2.14 -5.63
N SER A 37 2.54 -0.99 -5.77
CA SER A 37 2.07 -0.22 -4.61
C SER A 37 0.91 -0.91 -3.88
N LYS A 38 0.03 -1.59 -4.61
CA LYS A 38 -1.03 -2.42 -4.02
C LYS A 38 -0.45 -3.64 -3.31
N PHE A 39 0.58 -4.24 -3.91
CA PHE A 39 1.34 -5.30 -3.26
C PHE A 39 1.98 -4.80 -1.96
N ALA A 40 2.62 -3.63 -1.96
CA ALA A 40 3.24 -3.04 -0.77
C ALA A 40 2.21 -2.81 0.34
N ASN A 41 1.02 -2.28 0.01
CA ASN A 41 -0.07 -2.08 0.97
C ASN A 41 -0.57 -3.41 1.55
N ARG A 42 -0.84 -4.41 0.70
CA ARG A 42 -1.27 -5.74 1.14
C ARG A 42 -0.21 -6.44 1.98
N PHE A 43 1.05 -6.40 1.55
CA PHE A 43 2.16 -6.98 2.30
C PHE A 43 2.26 -6.35 3.70
N THR A 44 2.15 -5.02 3.79
CA THR A 44 2.17 -4.31 5.07
C THR A 44 0.99 -4.70 5.97
N LEU A 45 -0.20 -4.94 5.42
CA LEU A 45 -1.37 -5.43 6.17
C LEU A 45 -1.15 -6.84 6.75
N LEU A 46 -0.53 -7.73 5.98
CA LEU A 46 -0.31 -9.12 6.36
C LEU A 46 0.90 -9.29 7.27
N HIS A 47 1.91 -8.42 7.13
CA HIS A 47 3.20 -8.51 7.80
C HIS A 47 3.66 -7.15 8.38
N PRO A 48 2.84 -6.46 9.20
CA PRO A 48 3.20 -5.15 9.76
C PRO A 48 4.43 -5.23 10.69
N GLU A 49 4.67 -6.40 11.28
CA GLU A 49 5.80 -6.68 12.17
C GLU A 49 7.16 -6.53 11.47
N VAL A 50 7.23 -6.75 10.15
CA VAL A 50 8.49 -6.66 9.39
C VAL A 50 8.65 -5.38 8.59
N VAL A 51 7.64 -4.50 8.56
CA VAL A 51 7.66 -3.26 7.77
C VAL A 51 7.91 -2.05 8.68
N LYS A 52 8.90 -1.24 8.33
CA LYS A 52 9.24 0.02 8.98
C LYS A 52 8.59 1.22 8.31
N LEU A 53 8.57 1.19 6.99
CA LEU A 53 8.01 2.25 6.14
C LEU A 53 7.44 1.62 4.87
N ALA A 54 6.17 1.90 4.58
CA ALA A 54 5.53 1.55 3.32
C ALA A 54 5.31 2.79 2.46
N ILE A 55 5.76 2.73 1.21
CA ILE A 55 5.58 3.79 0.22
C ILE A 55 4.84 3.22 -0.98
N GLY A 56 3.86 3.94 -1.49
CA GLY A 56 3.12 3.51 -2.67
C GLY A 56 2.59 4.66 -3.51
N GLY A 57 2.80 4.59 -4.81
CA GLY A 57 2.28 5.58 -5.75
C GLY A 57 1.42 4.98 -6.85
N GLY A 58 0.55 5.81 -7.47
CA GLY A 58 -0.31 5.35 -8.57
C GLY A 58 -1.26 4.22 -8.18
N ILE A 59 -1.85 4.30 -6.99
CA ILE A 59 -2.62 3.23 -6.34
C ILE A 59 -4.07 3.10 -6.82
N SER A 60 -4.42 3.68 -7.96
CA SER A 60 -5.79 3.69 -8.52
C SER A 60 -6.85 4.27 -7.55
N GLY A 61 -6.44 5.26 -6.74
CA GLY A 61 -7.29 5.98 -5.79
C GLY A 61 -7.74 5.18 -4.57
N CYS A 62 -7.31 3.91 -4.38
CA CYS A 62 -7.74 3.13 -3.21
C CYS A 62 -6.62 2.28 -2.62
N LEU A 63 -6.67 2.15 -1.30
CA LEU A 63 -5.94 1.19 -0.49
C LEU A 63 -6.93 0.20 0.12
N THR A 64 -6.48 -0.99 0.46
CA THR A 64 -7.30 -1.91 1.25
C THR A 64 -7.53 -1.33 2.64
N LEU A 65 -8.80 -1.20 3.03
CA LEU A 65 -9.15 -0.68 4.35
C LEU A 65 -8.86 -1.74 5.43
N PRO A 66 -8.16 -1.41 6.52
CA PRO A 66 -7.87 -2.35 7.61
C PRO A 66 -9.11 -2.57 8.52
N ILE A 67 -10.25 -2.80 7.91
CA ILE A 67 -11.53 -3.07 8.59
C ILE A 67 -12.28 -4.21 7.92
N ARG A 68 -13.06 -4.95 8.72
CA ARG A 68 -13.79 -6.13 8.26
C ARG A 68 -15.17 -5.84 7.71
N GLU A 69 -15.80 -4.75 8.19
CA GLU A 69 -17.16 -4.39 7.83
C GLU A 69 -17.42 -2.89 7.93
N ILE A 70 -18.42 -2.41 7.21
CA ILE A 70 -18.99 -1.07 7.35
C ILE A 70 -20.51 -1.22 7.48
N ASN A 71 -21.10 -0.69 8.57
CA ASN A 71 -22.53 -0.73 8.85
C ASN A 71 -23.13 -2.15 8.79
N GLY A 72 -22.38 -3.16 9.28
CA GLY A 72 -22.78 -4.56 9.28
C GLY A 72 -22.62 -5.28 7.95
N GLU A 73 -22.10 -4.62 6.92
CA GLU A 73 -21.76 -5.23 5.63
C GLU A 73 -20.29 -5.61 5.59
N LYS A 74 -20.03 -6.91 5.41
CA LYS A 74 -18.67 -7.46 5.31
C LYS A 74 -17.95 -6.91 4.10
N LEU A 75 -16.73 -6.42 4.30
CA LEU A 75 -15.85 -5.93 3.23
C LEU A 75 -14.89 -7.02 2.77
N PHE A 76 -14.92 -7.31 1.49
CA PHE A 76 -14.01 -8.27 0.87
C PHE A 76 -12.77 -7.58 0.31
N TYR A 77 -11.68 -8.32 0.22
CA TYR A 77 -10.49 -7.86 -0.49
C TYR A 77 -10.85 -7.59 -1.98
N PRO A 78 -10.39 -6.51 -2.63
CA PRO A 78 -9.39 -5.55 -2.16
C PRO A 78 -9.95 -4.33 -1.40
N VAL A 79 -11.23 -4.26 -1.11
CA VAL A 79 -11.85 -3.11 -0.44
C VAL A 79 -11.54 -3.10 1.06
N GLY A 80 -11.71 -4.24 1.73
CA GLY A 80 -11.42 -4.44 3.14
C GLY A 80 -10.78 -5.80 3.41
N ILE A 81 -10.85 -6.24 4.67
CA ILE A 81 -10.16 -7.43 5.17
C ILE A 81 -11.11 -8.48 5.77
N GLY A 82 -12.41 -8.39 5.48
CA GLY A 82 -13.39 -9.27 6.07
C GLY A 82 -13.24 -10.74 5.73
N ASP A 83 -12.66 -11.05 4.57
CA ASP A 83 -12.37 -12.39 4.06
C ASP A 83 -10.90 -12.83 4.26
N LEU A 84 -10.11 -12.04 4.99
CA LEU A 84 -8.70 -12.32 5.29
C LEU A 84 -8.53 -12.69 6.78
N PRO A 85 -8.83 -13.94 7.18
CA PRO A 85 -8.81 -14.36 8.58
C PRO A 85 -7.39 -14.33 9.20
N GLU A 86 -6.35 -14.35 8.39
CA GLU A 86 -4.95 -14.25 8.81
C GLU A 86 -4.57 -12.84 9.32
N ILE A 87 -5.40 -11.83 9.06
CA ILE A 87 -5.20 -10.48 9.62
C ILE A 87 -5.94 -10.39 10.95
N THR A 88 -5.22 -10.59 12.05
CA THR A 88 -5.76 -10.50 13.41
C THR A 88 -5.92 -9.04 13.87
N ASP A 89 -6.58 -8.83 15.01
CA ASP A 89 -6.73 -7.48 15.58
C ASP A 89 -5.38 -6.90 16.04
N GLU A 90 -4.45 -7.75 16.47
CA GLU A 90 -3.08 -7.36 16.78
C GLU A 90 -2.36 -6.85 15.54
N LYS A 91 -2.44 -7.57 14.41
CA LYS A 91 -1.87 -7.12 13.13
C LYS A 91 -2.50 -5.81 12.65
N ILE A 92 -3.80 -5.62 12.85
CA ILE A 92 -4.44 -4.33 12.53
C ILE A 92 -3.81 -3.20 13.36
N LYS A 93 -3.64 -3.39 14.67
CA LYS A 93 -2.99 -2.38 15.54
C LYS A 93 -1.57 -2.07 15.08
N GLU A 94 -0.77 -3.10 14.82
CA GLU A 94 0.59 -2.93 14.31
C GLU A 94 0.60 -2.22 12.95
N PHE A 95 -0.33 -2.54 12.04
CA PHE A 95 -0.46 -1.87 10.74
C PHE A 95 -0.78 -0.38 10.89
N LEU A 96 -1.64 0.00 11.84
CA LEU A 96 -1.97 1.40 12.10
C LEU A 96 -0.74 2.21 12.50
N ASP A 97 0.21 1.58 13.20
CA ASP A 97 1.45 2.21 13.68
C ASP A 97 2.55 2.26 12.62
N VAL A 98 2.51 1.41 11.58
CA VAL A 98 3.50 1.44 10.49
C VAL A 98 3.47 2.80 9.81
N LYS A 99 4.64 3.43 9.66
CA LYS A 99 4.76 4.66 8.88
C LYS A 99 4.47 4.40 7.40
N GLN A 100 3.55 5.15 6.82
CA GLN A 100 3.08 4.95 5.46
C GLN A 100 3.04 6.26 4.69
N PHE A 101 3.35 6.20 3.40
CA PHE A 101 3.17 7.31 2.47
C PHE A 101 2.58 6.81 1.16
N TYR A 102 1.42 7.36 0.79
CA TYR A 102 0.79 7.03 -0.48
C TYR A 102 0.51 8.27 -1.30
N TYR A 103 0.65 8.16 -2.64
CA TYR A 103 0.49 9.33 -3.50
C TYR A 103 -0.18 9.00 -4.85
N MET A 104 -0.80 10.04 -5.42
CA MET A 104 -1.42 10.02 -6.74
C MET A 104 -1.03 11.28 -7.52
N GLY A 105 -0.82 11.13 -8.83
CA GLY A 105 -0.87 12.24 -9.78
C GLY A 105 -2.34 12.60 -10.07
N MET A 106 -2.67 13.88 -10.05
CA MET A 106 -4.05 14.33 -10.21
C MET A 106 -4.53 14.35 -11.68
N ASN A 107 -3.63 14.04 -12.63
CA ASN A 107 -3.95 13.76 -14.03
C ASN A 107 -3.76 12.26 -14.38
N ASP A 108 -3.71 11.38 -13.36
CA ASP A 108 -3.61 9.94 -13.59
C ASP A 108 -4.91 9.40 -14.20
N THR A 109 -4.82 8.73 -15.34
CA THR A 109 -5.94 8.10 -16.05
C THR A 109 -5.89 6.58 -16.02
N ASN A 110 -4.89 5.99 -15.34
CA ASN A 110 -4.73 4.55 -15.25
C ASN A 110 -5.63 3.98 -14.14
N ASP A 111 -6.91 3.79 -14.46
CA ASP A 111 -7.89 3.23 -13.53
C ASP A 111 -8.31 1.80 -13.91
N PRO A 112 -7.65 0.75 -13.36
CA PRO A 112 -8.04 -0.63 -13.59
C PRO A 112 -9.39 -1.01 -12.97
N PHE A 113 -9.93 -0.14 -12.11
CA PHE A 113 -11.24 -0.31 -11.48
C PHE A 113 -12.35 0.48 -12.19
N ALA A 114 -12.06 1.13 -13.31
CA ALA A 114 -13.11 1.74 -14.13
C ALA A 114 -14.11 0.67 -14.59
N ILE A 115 -15.40 1.01 -14.60
CA ILE A 115 -16.47 0.03 -14.89
C ILE A 115 -16.27 -0.66 -16.24
N ASP A 116 -15.77 0.06 -17.24
CA ASP A 116 -15.53 -0.49 -18.56
C ASP A 116 -14.34 -1.48 -18.57
N GLU A 117 -13.34 -1.27 -17.72
CA GLU A 117 -12.22 -2.20 -17.56
C GLU A 117 -12.67 -3.47 -16.81
N VAL A 118 -13.43 -3.31 -15.73
CA VAL A 118 -13.97 -4.44 -14.94
C VAL A 118 -14.87 -5.34 -15.81
N ARG A 119 -15.70 -4.76 -16.67
CA ARG A 119 -16.61 -5.49 -17.57
C ARG A 119 -15.92 -6.24 -18.71
N LYS A 120 -14.65 -5.94 -19.00
CA LYS A 120 -13.88 -6.73 -19.97
C LYS A 120 -13.60 -8.15 -19.50
N GLY A 121 -13.82 -8.42 -18.21
CA GLY A 121 -13.67 -9.74 -17.60
C GLY A 121 -12.24 -10.13 -17.23
N PRO A 122 -12.04 -11.31 -16.65
CA PRO A 122 -10.79 -11.70 -15.99
C PRO A 122 -9.56 -11.81 -16.91
N ILE A 123 -9.72 -11.87 -18.22
CA ILE A 123 -8.60 -11.87 -19.16
C ILE A 123 -7.88 -10.50 -19.18
N TYR A 124 -8.59 -9.43 -18.81
CA TYR A 124 -8.08 -8.06 -18.80
C TYR A 124 -8.00 -7.45 -17.41
N SER A 125 -8.62 -8.09 -16.40
CA SER A 125 -8.67 -7.62 -15.03
C SER A 125 -8.52 -8.79 -14.07
N ASP A 126 -7.29 -9.24 -13.86
CA ASP A 126 -6.95 -10.14 -12.74
C ASP A 126 -7.10 -9.43 -11.36
N ILE A 127 -7.62 -8.20 -11.36
CA ILE A 127 -7.47 -7.29 -10.22
C ILE A 127 -8.72 -7.30 -9.35
N ILE A 128 -9.92 -7.38 -9.95
CA ILE A 128 -11.19 -7.27 -9.23
C ILE A 128 -12.34 -7.88 -10.03
N SER A 129 -13.20 -8.63 -9.36
CA SER A 129 -14.47 -9.11 -9.93
C SER A 129 -15.51 -8.00 -9.99
N GLU A 130 -16.58 -8.18 -10.75
CA GLU A 130 -17.69 -7.21 -10.81
C GLU A 130 -18.37 -7.00 -9.45
N SER A 131 -18.47 -8.05 -8.62
CA SER A 131 -19.03 -7.97 -7.28
C SER A 131 -18.15 -7.14 -6.33
N GLU A 132 -16.84 -7.33 -6.39
CA GLU A 132 -15.86 -6.55 -5.61
C GLU A 132 -15.81 -5.10 -6.08
N ALA A 133 -15.89 -4.85 -7.40
CA ALA A 133 -15.98 -3.51 -7.95
C ALA A 133 -17.26 -2.80 -7.48
N THR A 134 -18.38 -3.50 -7.41
CA THR A 134 -19.64 -2.96 -6.88
C THR A 134 -19.46 -2.51 -5.43
N GLN A 135 -18.79 -3.31 -4.61
CA GLN A 135 -18.49 -2.96 -3.22
C GLN A 135 -17.52 -1.76 -3.15
N LEU A 136 -16.49 -1.73 -4.00
CA LEU A 136 -15.56 -0.61 -4.12
C LEU A 136 -16.31 0.71 -4.41
N TYR A 137 -17.20 0.69 -5.41
CA TYR A 137 -17.95 1.88 -5.80
C TYR A 137 -18.91 2.35 -4.71
N LYS A 138 -19.56 1.42 -4.02
CA LYS A 138 -20.48 1.70 -2.92
C LYS A 138 -19.78 2.45 -1.78
N PHE A 139 -18.62 2.01 -1.36
CA PHE A 139 -17.94 2.53 -0.17
C PHE A 139 -16.93 3.62 -0.49
N LEU A 140 -16.16 3.48 -1.57
CA LEU A 140 -15.09 4.42 -1.93
C LEU A 140 -15.44 5.31 -3.13
N GLY A 141 -16.39 4.88 -3.98
CA GLY A 141 -16.82 5.62 -5.17
C GLY A 141 -16.18 5.14 -6.45
N ALA A 142 -16.86 5.44 -7.58
CA ALA A 142 -16.45 4.99 -8.90
C ALA A 142 -15.34 5.86 -9.50
N ASP A 143 -15.33 7.16 -9.20
CA ASP A 143 -14.34 8.10 -9.70
C ASP A 143 -13.03 7.98 -8.93
N MET A 144 -11.95 7.66 -9.65
CA MET A 144 -10.63 7.34 -9.10
C MET A 144 -10.03 8.50 -8.29
N LEU A 145 -9.94 9.68 -8.88
CA LEU A 145 -9.24 10.81 -8.28
C LEU A 145 -10.12 11.66 -7.38
N GLY A 146 -11.41 11.78 -7.71
CA GLY A 146 -12.36 12.53 -6.91
C GLY A 146 -12.82 11.75 -5.68
N SER A 147 -13.81 10.84 -5.86
CA SER A 147 -14.45 10.19 -4.71
C SER A 147 -13.57 9.12 -4.06
N ARG A 148 -12.94 8.24 -4.84
CA ARG A 148 -12.22 7.06 -4.33
C ARG A 148 -10.96 7.47 -3.56
N TRP A 149 -10.14 8.35 -4.14
CA TRP A 149 -8.94 8.85 -3.49
C TRP A 149 -9.24 9.63 -2.21
N THR A 150 -10.25 10.50 -2.25
CA THR A 150 -10.66 11.29 -1.10
C THR A 150 -11.18 10.41 0.06
N LYS A 151 -12.08 9.49 -0.23
CA LYS A 151 -12.64 8.59 0.79
C LYS A 151 -11.60 7.64 1.37
N THR A 152 -10.67 7.13 0.55
CA THR A 152 -9.55 6.31 1.05
C THR A 152 -8.74 7.08 2.09
N GLN A 153 -8.40 8.35 1.82
CA GLN A 153 -7.68 9.18 2.77
C GLN A 153 -8.49 9.44 4.04
N GLU A 154 -9.80 9.72 3.91
CA GLU A 154 -10.71 9.93 5.05
C GLU A 154 -10.77 8.69 5.95
N PHE A 155 -10.93 7.48 5.38
CA PHE A 155 -10.96 6.24 6.13
C PHE A 155 -9.65 6.00 6.89
N TYR A 156 -8.51 6.11 6.22
CA TYR A 156 -7.21 5.89 6.85
C TYR A 156 -6.95 6.87 7.99
N ARG A 157 -7.28 8.15 7.81
CA ARG A 157 -7.18 9.17 8.88
C ARG A 157 -8.13 8.88 10.04
N LYS A 158 -9.39 8.53 9.75
CA LYS A 158 -10.39 8.19 10.76
C LYS A 158 -10.01 6.96 11.59
N LEU A 159 -9.35 5.99 10.97
CA LEU A 159 -8.85 4.78 11.63
C LEU A 159 -7.58 5.02 12.46
N GLY A 160 -6.97 6.20 12.34
CA GLY A 160 -5.75 6.53 13.07
C GLY A 160 -4.48 5.93 12.47
N CYS A 161 -4.47 5.59 11.17
CA CYS A 161 -3.27 5.10 10.50
C CYS A 161 -2.17 6.16 10.53
N ASN A 162 -0.94 5.75 10.81
CA ASN A 162 0.26 6.58 10.71
C ASN A 162 0.64 6.80 9.22
N VAL A 163 -0.17 7.59 8.52
CA VAL A 163 -0.11 7.74 7.07
C VAL A 163 -0.05 9.19 6.64
N GLU A 164 0.76 9.45 5.63
CA GLU A 164 0.77 10.71 4.88
C GLU A 164 0.31 10.46 3.44
N PHE A 165 -0.44 11.40 2.87
CA PHE A 165 -0.94 11.32 1.50
C PHE A 165 -0.41 12.49 0.67
N GLY A 166 0.03 12.19 -0.57
CA GLY A 166 0.45 13.18 -1.56
C GLY A 166 -0.49 13.21 -2.77
N SER A 167 -0.97 14.40 -3.14
CA SER A 167 -1.70 14.64 -4.39
C SER A 167 -0.89 15.64 -5.22
N TYR A 168 -0.50 15.26 -6.43
CA TYR A 168 0.42 16.03 -7.25
C TYR A 168 -0.30 16.56 -8.49
N GLU A 169 -0.60 17.86 -8.47
CA GLU A 169 -1.26 18.54 -9.57
C GLU A 169 -0.40 18.52 -10.85
N GLY A 170 -1.03 18.30 -11.98
CA GLY A 170 -0.37 18.24 -13.28
C GLY A 170 0.34 16.91 -13.58
N GLU A 171 0.50 16.04 -12.60
CA GLU A 171 1.18 14.76 -12.77
C GLU A 171 0.19 13.65 -13.13
N GLY A 172 0.61 12.79 -14.07
CA GLY A 172 -0.13 11.59 -14.47
C GLY A 172 0.36 10.33 -13.71
N HIS A 173 0.21 9.15 -14.37
CA HIS A 173 0.67 7.87 -13.82
C HIS A 173 2.20 7.76 -13.89
N ARG A 174 2.90 8.41 -12.97
CA ARG A 174 4.38 8.51 -12.97
C ARG A 174 4.96 8.40 -11.57
N PRO A 175 5.98 7.53 -11.34
CA PRO A 175 6.57 7.35 -10.01
C PRO A 175 7.35 8.58 -9.53
N HIS A 176 7.91 9.37 -10.44
CA HIS A 176 8.74 10.51 -10.09
C HIS A 176 7.96 11.74 -9.58
N ALA A 177 6.63 11.74 -9.68
CA ALA A 177 5.80 12.81 -9.13
C ALA A 177 6.12 13.11 -7.64
N ALA A 178 6.44 12.08 -6.87
CA ALA A 178 6.74 12.18 -5.44
C ALA A 178 8.24 12.04 -5.09
N SER A 179 9.16 12.08 -6.06
CA SER A 179 10.57 11.72 -5.85
C SER A 179 11.23 12.46 -4.67
N SER A 180 11.05 13.78 -4.55
CA SER A 180 11.63 14.56 -3.46
C SER A 180 11.12 14.10 -2.09
N LYS A 181 9.82 13.78 -1.99
CA LYS A 181 9.22 13.29 -0.75
C LYS A 181 9.71 11.88 -0.42
N VAL A 182 9.75 10.98 -1.40
CA VAL A 182 10.25 9.61 -1.25
C VAL A 182 11.72 9.63 -0.78
N ILE A 183 12.59 10.40 -1.44
CA ILE A 183 14.00 10.54 -1.05
C ILE A 183 14.11 11.02 0.40
N SER A 184 13.37 12.08 0.78
CA SER A 184 13.38 12.59 2.15
C SER A 184 12.92 11.53 3.17
N LEU A 185 11.90 10.73 2.86
CA LEU A 185 11.45 9.65 3.72
C LEU A 185 12.50 8.54 3.86
N LEU A 186 13.17 8.18 2.76
CA LEU A 186 14.26 7.21 2.78
C LEU A 186 15.43 7.71 3.63
N GLU A 187 15.88 8.96 3.44
CA GLU A 187 16.95 9.57 4.24
C GLU A 187 16.66 9.59 5.74
N GLN A 188 15.40 9.83 6.13
CA GLN A 188 14.97 9.84 7.53
C GLN A 188 14.89 8.44 8.16
N ASN A 189 14.70 7.40 7.36
CA ASN A 189 14.42 6.04 7.84
C ASN A 189 15.52 5.02 7.54
N LEU A 190 16.45 5.35 6.65
CA LEU A 190 17.65 4.54 6.46
C LEU A 190 18.66 4.84 7.57
N PRO A 191 19.40 3.84 8.07
CA PRO A 191 20.45 4.02 9.06
C PRO A 191 21.70 4.66 8.42
N TYR A 192 21.53 5.86 7.86
CA TYR A 192 22.66 6.59 7.29
C TYR A 192 23.44 7.25 8.42
N LYS A 193 24.44 6.56 8.95
CA LYS A 193 25.51 7.23 9.69
C LYS A 193 26.33 7.99 8.67
N LYS A 194 26.24 9.31 8.69
CA LYS A 194 27.30 10.18 8.20
C LYS A 194 28.52 10.00 9.13
N ASP A 195 29.12 8.84 9.12
CA ASP A 195 30.40 8.65 9.77
C ASP A 195 31.47 9.04 8.77
N LYS A 196 31.92 10.30 8.96
CA LYS A 196 33.26 10.82 8.66
C LYS A 196 33.96 10.22 7.42
N VAL A 197 33.82 10.94 6.31
CA VAL A 197 34.95 11.03 5.38
C VAL A 197 36.08 11.71 6.19
N ILE A 198 37.06 10.91 6.63
CA ILE A 198 38.34 11.37 7.11
C ILE A 198 39.21 11.59 5.89
#